data_33610ce5d9169cea3ec9a3849e2ccd24
#
_entry.id   33610ce5d9169cea3ec9a3849e2ccd24
#
_cell.length_a   1.000
_cell.length_b   1.000
_cell.length_c   1.000
_cell.angle_alpha   90.00
_cell.angle_beta   90.00
_cell.angle_gamma   90.00
#
_symmetry.space_group_name_H-M   'P 1'
#
loop_
_entity.id
_entity.type
_entity.pdbx_description
1 polymer ?
#
loop_
_entity_poly.entity_id
_entity_poly.type
_entity_poly.pdbx_seq_one_letter_code
_entity_poly.pdbx_strand_id
1 'polypeptide(L)'
;MIKDYSSFGPAYKNFKVKEGVFVPEPVAEFSGDNPFTRMAPIRGKKRDITFDDSWTYLDKSLKFKIIHALTYFVAWTIAFPLNRLRFGLKIEGRDKIRRNRKLIAGGVMTVCNHVHRWDMICVLQAMRFRKAWIPMYSEPFKGKDGGIMKAVGGIAIPDSYSGLRKFDQALDELRARGQWIHIFPESCSWKFYAPLRPFKLGTFNMACKYALPIITHWSWSS
;
A
#
# COMPACT_ATOMS: atom_id res chain seq x y z
N MET A 1 17.93 23.30 -13.91
CA MET A 1 18.75 23.47 -12.69
C MET A 1 18.52 22.27 -11.78
N ILE A 2 19.55 21.65 -11.24
CA ILE A 2 19.43 20.52 -10.33
C ILE A 2 19.42 21.09 -8.90
N LYS A 3 18.35 20.90 -8.16
CA LYS A 3 18.28 21.32 -6.75
C LYS A 3 18.94 20.27 -5.86
N ASP A 4 19.77 20.74 -4.93
CA ASP A 4 20.40 19.90 -3.92
C ASP A 4 19.44 19.75 -2.74
N TYR A 5 19.07 18.52 -2.43
CA TYR A 5 18.17 18.16 -1.32
C TYR A 5 18.92 17.56 -0.14
N SER A 6 20.25 17.73 -0.08
CA SER A 6 21.08 17.22 1.03
C SER A 6 20.66 17.76 2.41
N SER A 7 19.98 18.94 2.43
CA SER A 7 19.41 19.52 3.66
C SER A 7 18.26 18.74 4.26
N PHE A 8 17.66 17.81 3.53
CA PHE A 8 16.53 17.00 4.01
C PHE A 8 16.96 15.74 4.80
N GLY A 9 18.25 15.61 5.10
CA GLY A 9 18.79 14.53 5.92
C GLY A 9 19.73 13.59 5.15
N PRO A 10 20.43 12.70 5.87
CA PRO A 10 21.48 11.85 5.29
C PRO A 10 21.00 10.94 4.16
N ALA A 11 19.74 10.53 4.14
CA ALA A 11 19.16 9.74 3.07
C ALA A 11 19.06 10.49 1.72
N TYR A 12 19.23 11.82 1.72
CA TYR A 12 19.05 12.67 0.53
C TYR A 12 20.34 13.34 0.05
N LYS A 13 21.48 13.09 0.68
CA LYS A 13 22.77 13.70 0.31
C LYS A 13 23.14 13.55 -1.18
N ASN A 14 22.60 12.53 -1.83
CA ASN A 14 22.88 12.25 -3.26
C ASN A 14 21.63 12.38 -4.15
N PHE A 15 20.54 12.95 -3.66
CA PHE A 15 19.31 13.02 -4.43
C PHE A 15 19.32 14.30 -5.29
N LYS A 16 19.34 14.12 -6.60
CA LYS A 16 19.25 15.20 -7.59
C LYS A 16 17.91 15.13 -8.30
N VAL A 17 17.10 16.18 -8.19
CA VAL A 17 15.79 16.28 -8.84
C VAL A 17 15.84 17.24 -10.00
N LYS A 18 15.25 16.88 -11.13
CA LYS A 18 15.10 17.77 -12.29
C LYS A 18 14.22 18.96 -11.93
N GLU A 19 14.54 20.11 -12.50
CA GLU A 19 13.72 21.33 -12.41
C GLU A 19 12.29 21.04 -12.89
N GLY A 20 11.28 21.54 -12.17
CA GLY A 20 9.88 21.31 -12.48
C GLY A 20 9.20 20.20 -11.67
N VAL A 21 9.94 19.45 -10.87
CA VAL A 21 9.35 18.54 -9.90
C VAL A 21 8.98 19.31 -8.63
N PHE A 22 7.70 19.36 -8.30
CA PHE A 22 7.26 19.97 -7.04
C PHE A 22 7.72 19.07 -5.88
N VAL A 23 8.66 19.55 -5.11
CA VAL A 23 9.00 18.97 -3.81
C VAL A 23 8.38 19.89 -2.77
N PRO A 24 7.32 19.47 -2.08
CA PRO A 24 6.73 20.29 -1.04
C PRO A 24 7.76 20.53 0.06
N GLU A 25 7.75 21.71 0.64
CA GLU A 25 8.51 21.96 1.87
C GLU A 25 8.20 20.87 2.90
N PRO A 26 9.19 20.37 3.62
CA PRO A 26 8.96 19.37 4.64
C PRO A 26 8.01 19.93 5.70
N VAL A 27 6.80 19.42 5.72
CA VAL A 27 5.75 19.84 6.68
C VAL A 27 6.05 19.34 8.08
N ALA A 28 7.07 18.50 8.25
CA ALA A 28 7.53 18.02 9.53
C ALA A 28 9.02 17.68 9.45
N GLU A 29 9.76 18.12 10.42
CA GLU A 29 11.10 17.60 10.68
C GLU A 29 11.03 16.09 10.83
N PHE A 30 12.02 15.40 10.27
CA PHE A 30 12.28 14.01 10.59
C PHE A 30 12.40 13.91 12.11
N SER A 31 11.49 13.26 12.77
CA SER A 31 11.63 12.96 14.19
C SER A 31 12.69 11.87 14.34
N GLY A 32 13.95 12.27 14.39
CA GLY A 32 15.08 11.36 14.47
C GLY A 32 15.40 10.63 13.16
N ASP A 33 16.44 9.81 13.18
CA ASP A 33 16.97 9.08 12.02
C ASP A 33 16.10 7.91 11.55
N ASN A 34 14.86 7.79 11.99
CA ASN A 34 13.99 6.66 11.65
C ASN A 34 13.06 6.99 10.49
N PRO A 35 13.39 6.54 9.25
CA PRO A 35 12.59 6.80 8.05
C PRO A 35 11.22 6.12 8.08
N PHE A 36 10.94 5.27 9.05
CA PHE A 36 9.68 4.54 9.21
C PHE A 36 8.75 5.19 10.24
N THR A 37 9.14 6.34 10.79
CA THR A 37 8.29 7.10 11.72
C THR A 37 7.04 7.59 11.02
N ARG A 38 5.91 7.44 11.68
CA ARG A 38 4.63 7.93 11.17
C ARG A 38 4.51 9.44 11.40
N MET A 39 4.25 10.21 10.35
CA MET A 39 4.08 11.66 10.44
C MET A 39 2.75 12.10 11.08
N ALA A 40 1.71 11.29 10.97
CA ALA A 40 0.41 11.64 11.53
C ALA A 40 -0.12 10.54 12.45
N PRO A 41 -0.59 10.88 13.66
CA PRO A 41 -1.20 9.91 14.54
C PRO A 41 -2.53 9.41 13.94
N ILE A 42 -2.91 8.18 14.27
CA ILE A 42 -4.24 7.66 13.96
C ILE A 42 -5.23 8.37 14.86
N ARG A 43 -6.15 9.12 14.25
CA ARG A 43 -7.15 9.92 14.97
C ARG A 43 -8.30 9.06 15.47
N GLY A 44 -8.83 9.44 16.65
CA GLY A 44 -10.05 8.87 17.21
C GLY A 44 -9.80 7.81 18.28
N LYS A 45 -10.89 7.37 18.91
CA LYS A 45 -10.87 6.31 19.93
C LYS A 45 -10.49 4.99 19.28
N LYS A 46 -9.44 4.36 19.77
CA LYS A 46 -9.01 3.03 19.31
C LYS A 46 -9.82 1.97 20.03
N ARG A 47 -10.24 0.94 19.29
CA ARG A 47 -10.81 -0.27 19.86
C ARG A 47 -9.68 -1.12 20.45
N ASP A 48 -9.95 -1.79 21.55
CA ASP A 48 -9.04 -2.79 22.08
C ASP A 48 -9.18 -4.07 21.28
N ILE A 49 -8.27 -4.25 20.31
CA ILE A 49 -8.24 -5.40 19.41
C ILE A 49 -6.80 -5.90 19.39
N THR A 50 -6.62 -7.17 19.65
CA THR A 50 -5.37 -7.91 19.47
C THR A 50 -5.37 -8.60 18.11
N PHE A 51 -4.21 -8.65 17.46
CA PHE A 51 -4.02 -9.32 16.17
C PHE A 51 -3.20 -10.59 16.39
N ASP A 52 -3.77 -11.49 17.16
CA ASP A 52 -3.24 -12.83 17.49
C ASP A 52 -3.89 -13.92 16.62
N ASP A 53 -3.87 -15.15 17.07
CA ASP A 53 -4.48 -16.31 16.38
C ASP A 53 -6.00 -16.35 16.43
N SER A 54 -6.64 -15.54 17.29
CA SER A 54 -8.09 -15.36 17.32
C SER A 54 -8.62 -14.45 16.22
N TRP A 55 -7.72 -13.59 15.65
CA TRP A 55 -8.11 -12.65 14.61
C TRP A 55 -8.33 -13.33 13.26
N THR A 56 -9.38 -12.93 12.57
CA THR A 56 -9.69 -13.40 11.21
C THR A 56 -8.91 -12.58 10.17
N TYR A 57 -7.75 -13.07 9.74
CA TYR A 57 -6.90 -12.41 8.74
C TYR A 57 -7.50 -12.44 7.34
N LEU A 58 -8.17 -13.52 6.97
CA LEU A 58 -8.87 -13.66 5.70
C LEU A 58 -10.31 -14.08 5.96
N ASP A 59 -11.23 -13.13 5.87
CA ASP A 59 -12.66 -13.38 6.07
C ASP A 59 -13.25 -14.02 4.81
N LYS A 60 -13.83 -15.22 4.97
CA LYS A 60 -14.42 -16.02 3.90
C LYS A 60 -15.96 -16.00 3.90
N SER A 61 -16.56 -15.28 4.84
CA SER A 61 -18.00 -15.21 4.99
C SER A 61 -18.66 -14.63 3.73
N LEU A 62 -19.86 -15.09 3.44
CA LEU A 62 -20.66 -14.55 2.32
C LEU A 62 -20.90 -13.04 2.50
N LYS A 63 -21.17 -12.62 3.72
CA LYS A 63 -21.34 -11.21 4.09
C LYS A 63 -20.11 -10.38 3.67
N PHE A 64 -18.91 -10.84 4.04
CA PHE A 64 -17.69 -10.15 3.68
C PHE A 64 -17.49 -10.12 2.16
N LYS A 65 -17.72 -11.22 1.46
CA LYS A 65 -17.58 -11.29 -0.01
C LYS A 65 -18.49 -10.28 -0.71
N ILE A 66 -19.73 -10.12 -0.24
CA ILE A 66 -20.67 -9.13 -0.76
C ILE A 66 -20.17 -7.70 -0.50
N ILE A 67 -19.80 -7.39 0.75
CA ILE A 67 -19.29 -6.06 1.11
C ILE A 67 -18.04 -5.73 0.30
N HIS A 68 -17.10 -6.67 0.21
CA HIS A 68 -15.87 -6.50 -0.57
C HIS A 68 -16.17 -6.26 -2.07
N ALA A 69 -17.08 -7.03 -2.65
CA ALA A 69 -17.49 -6.85 -4.05
C ALA A 69 -18.16 -5.49 -4.28
N LEU A 70 -19.06 -5.08 -3.37
CA LEU A 70 -19.74 -3.79 -3.44
C LEU A 70 -18.75 -2.62 -3.28
N THR A 71 -17.79 -2.75 -2.36
CA THR A 71 -16.74 -1.74 -2.16
C THR A 71 -15.94 -1.54 -3.44
N TYR A 72 -15.55 -2.61 -4.12
CA TYR A 72 -14.84 -2.49 -5.40
C TYR A 72 -15.73 -1.99 -6.52
N PHE A 73 -16.99 -2.36 -6.55
CA PHE A 73 -17.95 -1.82 -7.51
C PHE A 73 -18.07 -0.29 -7.38
N VAL A 74 -18.24 0.21 -6.15
CA VAL A 74 -18.26 1.66 -5.88
C VAL A 74 -16.92 2.32 -6.23
N ALA A 75 -15.80 1.67 -5.92
CA ALA A 75 -14.50 2.18 -6.31
C ALA A 75 -14.37 2.32 -7.83
N TRP A 76 -14.78 1.32 -8.60
CA TRP A 76 -14.67 1.33 -10.07
C TRP A 76 -15.63 2.32 -10.74
N THR A 77 -16.83 2.46 -10.22
CA THR A 77 -17.88 3.28 -10.86
C THR A 77 -17.86 4.74 -10.41
N ILE A 78 -17.44 5.02 -9.18
CA ILE A 78 -17.49 6.36 -8.60
C ILE A 78 -16.07 6.86 -8.28
N ALA A 79 -15.32 6.15 -7.41
CA ALA A 79 -14.08 6.67 -6.89
C ALA A 79 -12.99 6.84 -7.98
N PHE A 80 -12.86 5.91 -8.90
CA PHE A 80 -11.85 5.98 -9.97
C PHE A 80 -12.13 7.10 -10.99
N PRO A 81 -13.36 7.28 -11.52
CA PRO A 81 -13.67 8.43 -12.34
C PRO A 81 -13.41 9.76 -11.61
N LEU A 82 -13.89 9.89 -10.37
CA LEU A 82 -13.67 11.11 -9.57
C LEU A 82 -12.18 11.36 -9.32
N ASN A 83 -11.41 10.32 -9.00
CA ASN A 83 -9.97 10.43 -8.78
C ASN A 83 -9.25 10.91 -10.05
N ARG A 84 -9.65 10.40 -11.22
CA ARG A 84 -9.11 10.84 -12.51
C ARG A 84 -9.45 12.29 -12.81
N LEU A 85 -10.70 12.69 -12.60
CA LEU A 85 -11.16 14.08 -12.87
C LEU A 85 -10.55 15.08 -11.88
N ARG A 86 -10.51 14.72 -10.58
CA ARG A 86 -10.06 15.63 -9.53
C ARG A 86 -8.54 15.80 -9.49
N PHE A 87 -7.78 14.73 -9.72
CA PHE A 87 -6.32 14.73 -9.57
C PHE A 87 -5.60 14.58 -10.91
N GLY A 88 -6.32 14.56 -12.03
CA GLY A 88 -5.70 14.39 -13.34
C GLY A 88 -4.92 13.09 -13.49
N LEU A 89 -5.24 12.04 -12.73
CA LEU A 89 -4.46 10.81 -12.65
C LEU A 89 -4.24 10.20 -14.03
N LYS A 90 -2.99 10.17 -14.47
CA LYS A 90 -2.53 9.45 -15.64
C LYS A 90 -1.87 8.15 -15.23
N ILE A 91 -2.20 7.06 -15.90
CA ILE A 91 -1.63 5.74 -15.63
C ILE A 91 -0.92 5.26 -16.88
N GLU A 92 0.39 5.11 -16.74
CA GLU A 92 1.27 4.63 -17.79
C GLU A 92 1.70 3.18 -17.57
N GLY A 93 2.20 2.50 -18.59
CA GLY A 93 2.76 1.15 -18.49
C GLY A 93 1.75 0.00 -18.33
N ARG A 94 0.45 0.23 -18.51
CA ARG A 94 -0.57 -0.84 -18.47
C ARG A 94 -0.35 -1.92 -19.54
N ASP A 95 0.25 -1.55 -20.65
CA ASP A 95 0.64 -2.48 -21.72
C ASP A 95 1.67 -3.50 -21.23
N LYS A 96 2.59 -3.11 -20.33
CA LYS A 96 3.57 -4.01 -19.70
C LYS A 96 2.88 -5.11 -18.91
N ILE A 97 1.85 -4.78 -18.12
CA ILE A 97 1.04 -5.77 -17.39
C ILE A 97 0.36 -6.73 -18.37
N ARG A 98 -0.18 -6.22 -19.48
CA ARG A 98 -0.85 -7.05 -20.50
C ARG A 98 0.13 -7.98 -21.21
N ARG A 99 1.31 -7.50 -21.58
CA ARG A 99 2.36 -8.31 -22.22
C ARG A 99 2.85 -9.44 -21.33
N ASN A 100 2.94 -9.21 -20.03
CA ASN A 100 3.44 -10.17 -19.04
C ASN A 100 2.32 -10.99 -18.36
N ARG A 101 1.11 -11.05 -18.95
CA ARG A 101 -0.05 -11.71 -18.32
C ARG A 101 0.18 -13.16 -17.91
N LYS A 102 1.01 -13.91 -18.65
CA LYS A 102 1.35 -15.30 -18.33
C LYS A 102 2.19 -15.38 -17.05
N LEU A 103 3.18 -14.49 -16.89
CA LEU A 103 4.05 -14.43 -15.72
C LEU A 103 3.28 -14.12 -14.43
N ILE A 104 2.27 -13.27 -14.51
CA ILE A 104 1.49 -12.80 -13.37
C ILE A 104 0.18 -13.58 -13.14
N ALA A 105 -0.07 -14.63 -13.94
CA ALA A 105 -1.30 -15.43 -13.85
C ALA A 105 -1.44 -16.17 -12.51
N GLY A 106 -0.33 -16.59 -11.93
CA GLY A 106 -0.28 -17.27 -10.63
C GLY A 106 -0.29 -16.35 -9.40
N GLY A 107 -0.55 -15.05 -9.61
CA GLY A 107 -0.48 -14.03 -8.57
C GLY A 107 0.75 -13.16 -8.72
N VAL A 108 0.73 -12.00 -8.06
CA VAL A 108 1.80 -11.02 -8.16
C VAL A 108 1.84 -10.17 -6.89
N MET A 109 3.03 -9.76 -6.50
CA MET A 109 3.21 -8.70 -5.53
C MET A 109 3.38 -7.36 -6.25
N THR A 110 2.62 -6.35 -5.85
CA THR A 110 2.80 -4.99 -6.35
C THR A 110 3.34 -4.12 -5.24
N VAL A 111 4.27 -3.25 -5.57
CA VAL A 111 4.87 -2.30 -4.62
C VAL A 111 4.79 -0.88 -5.15
N CYS A 112 4.58 0.08 -4.26
CA CYS A 112 4.52 1.49 -4.57
C CYS A 112 5.14 2.32 -3.44
N ASN A 113 5.71 3.48 -3.75
CA ASN A 113 6.03 4.50 -2.76
C ASN A 113 4.73 5.01 -2.10
N HIS A 114 4.84 5.60 -0.90
CA HIS A 114 3.66 6.00 -0.12
C HIS A 114 3.73 7.47 0.29
N VAL A 115 3.20 8.33 -0.57
CA VAL A 115 3.30 9.80 -0.42
C VAL A 115 1.97 10.47 -0.06
N HIS A 116 0.85 9.74 -0.22
CA HIS A 116 -0.46 10.32 0.05
C HIS A 116 -1.47 9.27 0.50
N ARG A 117 -2.47 9.70 1.27
CA ARG A 117 -3.56 8.80 1.72
C ARG A 117 -4.41 8.21 0.59
N TRP A 118 -4.38 8.81 -0.61
CA TRP A 118 -5.09 8.34 -1.80
C TRP A 118 -4.29 7.36 -2.65
N ASP A 119 -3.02 7.10 -2.33
CA ASP A 119 -2.17 6.19 -3.09
C ASP A 119 -2.80 4.82 -3.29
N MET A 120 -3.51 4.33 -2.25
CA MET A 120 -4.26 3.09 -2.33
C MET A 120 -5.25 3.09 -3.51
N ILE A 121 -6.03 4.17 -3.66
CA ILE A 121 -7.01 4.28 -4.75
C ILE A 121 -6.29 4.38 -6.09
N CYS A 122 -5.19 5.14 -6.15
CA CYS A 122 -4.38 5.26 -7.36
C CYS A 122 -3.80 3.91 -7.80
N VAL A 123 -3.27 3.14 -6.85
CA VAL A 123 -2.72 1.80 -7.11
C VAL A 123 -3.81 0.83 -7.57
N LEU A 124 -4.95 0.77 -6.88
CA LEU A 124 -6.07 -0.06 -7.30
C LEU A 124 -6.56 0.32 -8.70
N GLN A 125 -6.58 1.61 -9.01
CA GLN A 125 -6.92 2.11 -10.33
C GLN A 125 -5.88 1.72 -11.39
N ALA A 126 -4.59 1.70 -11.05
CA ALA A 126 -3.52 1.23 -11.92
C ALA A 126 -3.63 -0.27 -12.23
N MET A 127 -4.01 -1.07 -11.25
CA MET A 127 -4.27 -2.51 -11.42
C MET A 127 -5.52 -2.77 -12.28
N ARG A 128 -6.29 -1.75 -12.61
CA ARG A 128 -7.55 -1.81 -13.35
C ARG A 128 -8.52 -2.77 -12.65
N PHE A 129 -9.42 -3.37 -13.00
CA PHE A 129 -10.46 -4.17 -12.36
C PHE A 129 -9.99 -5.35 -11.49
N ARG A 130 -8.71 -5.40 -11.11
CA ARG A 130 -8.20 -6.42 -10.19
C ARG A 130 -8.38 -5.99 -8.75
N LYS A 131 -8.73 -6.95 -7.91
CA LYS A 131 -8.72 -6.76 -6.47
C LYS A 131 -7.32 -7.02 -5.95
N ALA A 132 -6.92 -6.28 -4.93
CA ALA A 132 -5.65 -6.50 -4.25
C ALA A 132 -5.87 -6.74 -2.76
N TRP A 133 -5.05 -7.60 -2.20
CA TRP A 133 -4.97 -7.81 -0.77
C TRP A 133 -3.77 -7.04 -0.24
N ILE A 134 -3.93 -6.35 0.88
CA ILE A 134 -2.99 -5.33 1.30
C ILE A 134 -2.56 -5.60 2.73
N PRO A 135 -1.46 -6.34 2.94
CA PRO A 135 -0.82 -6.41 4.24
C PRO A 135 -0.45 -5.01 4.70
N MET A 136 -0.98 -4.61 5.84
CA MET A 136 -0.77 -3.28 6.37
C MET A 136 -0.67 -3.30 7.90
N TYR A 137 -0.10 -2.25 8.44
CA TYR A 137 0.04 -2.07 9.87
C TYR A 137 -1.31 -2.22 10.59
N SER A 138 -1.32 -2.85 11.76
CA SER A 138 -2.53 -3.25 12.47
C SER A 138 -3.35 -2.07 13.04
N GLU A 139 -2.69 -1.00 13.40
CA GLU A 139 -3.32 0.16 14.08
C GLU A 139 -4.52 0.78 13.33
N PRO A 140 -4.52 0.95 11.99
CA PRO A 140 -5.70 1.45 11.26
C PRO A 140 -6.97 0.63 11.48
N PHE A 141 -6.84 -0.68 11.75
CA PHE A 141 -7.99 -1.55 12.01
C PHE A 141 -8.64 -1.29 13.37
N LYS A 142 -7.90 -0.73 14.32
CA LYS A 142 -8.40 -0.34 15.64
C LYS A 142 -9.25 0.94 15.58
N GLY A 143 -9.07 1.77 14.55
CA GLY A 143 -9.78 3.04 14.35
C GLY A 143 -11.18 2.88 13.76
N LYS A 144 -11.83 4.03 13.49
CA LYS A 144 -13.17 4.10 12.86
C LYS A 144 -13.19 3.46 11.46
N ASP A 145 -12.09 3.59 10.73
CA ASP A 145 -11.99 3.16 9.34
C ASP A 145 -11.63 1.66 9.20
N GLY A 146 -11.48 0.93 10.31
CA GLY A 146 -11.07 -0.47 10.29
C GLY A 146 -11.97 -1.37 9.44
N GLY A 147 -13.27 -1.10 9.41
CA GLY A 147 -14.20 -1.81 8.52
C GLY A 147 -13.94 -1.54 7.03
N ILE A 148 -13.65 -0.29 6.69
CA ILE A 148 -13.30 0.10 5.31
C ILE A 148 -11.96 -0.51 4.92
N MET A 149 -10.97 -0.49 5.81
CA MET A 149 -9.66 -1.13 5.56
C MET A 149 -9.84 -2.61 5.23
N LYS A 150 -10.67 -3.34 6.00
CA LYS A 150 -11.03 -4.74 5.68
C LYS A 150 -11.74 -4.85 4.33
N ALA A 151 -12.73 -4.01 4.08
CA ALA A 151 -13.55 -4.06 2.88
C ALA A 151 -12.75 -3.82 1.59
N VAL A 152 -11.70 -3.01 1.62
CA VAL A 152 -10.80 -2.80 0.46
C VAL A 152 -9.74 -3.90 0.32
N GLY A 153 -9.73 -4.91 1.17
CA GLY A 153 -8.78 -6.03 1.12
C GLY A 153 -7.58 -5.87 2.05
N GLY A 154 -7.64 -4.97 3.03
CA GLY A 154 -6.61 -4.84 4.05
C GLY A 154 -6.49 -6.08 4.91
N ILE A 155 -5.25 -6.51 5.19
CA ILE A 155 -4.92 -7.61 6.09
C ILE A 155 -3.99 -7.03 7.16
N ALA A 156 -4.41 -7.10 8.43
CA ALA A 156 -3.58 -6.62 9.52
C ALA A 156 -2.31 -7.46 9.65
N ILE A 157 -1.14 -6.82 9.67
CA ILE A 157 0.09 -7.50 10.04
C ILE A 157 0.03 -7.72 11.55
N PRO A 158 0.20 -8.97 12.04
CA PRO A 158 0.11 -9.27 13.45
C PRO A 158 1.21 -8.60 14.26
N ASP A 159 0.91 -8.35 15.52
CA ASP A 159 1.83 -7.83 16.53
C ASP A 159 2.27 -8.94 17.53
N SER A 160 1.83 -10.18 17.31
CA SER A 160 2.16 -11.37 18.11
C SER A 160 2.64 -12.55 17.29
N TYR A 161 3.42 -13.42 17.90
CA TYR A 161 3.90 -14.66 17.25
C TYR A 161 2.75 -15.63 16.92
N SER A 162 1.73 -15.72 17.77
CA SER A 162 0.57 -16.58 17.52
C SER A 162 -0.19 -16.15 16.27
N GLY A 163 -0.30 -14.84 16.06
CA GLY A 163 -0.93 -14.26 14.88
C GLY A 163 -0.15 -14.50 13.59
N LEU A 164 1.19 -14.55 13.64
CA LEU A 164 2.03 -14.73 12.45
C LEU A 164 1.70 -16.00 11.67
N ARG A 165 1.47 -17.11 12.35
CA ARG A 165 1.09 -18.37 11.70
C ARG A 165 -0.23 -18.25 10.92
N LYS A 166 -1.23 -17.60 11.52
CA LYS A 166 -2.53 -17.39 10.86
C LYS A 166 -2.44 -16.40 9.70
N PHE A 167 -1.64 -15.39 9.86
CA PHE A 167 -1.33 -14.41 8.81
C PHE A 167 -0.64 -15.10 7.62
N ASP A 168 0.38 -15.91 7.87
CA ASP A 168 1.05 -16.69 6.83
C ASP A 168 0.09 -17.63 6.11
N GLN A 169 -0.77 -18.36 6.83
CA GLN A 169 -1.80 -19.21 6.23
C GLN A 169 -2.74 -18.41 5.32
N ALA A 170 -3.12 -17.20 5.71
CA ALA A 170 -3.93 -16.32 4.87
C ALA A 170 -3.21 -15.93 3.57
N LEU A 171 -1.93 -15.61 3.65
CA LEU A 171 -1.12 -15.28 2.47
C LEU A 171 -0.87 -16.48 1.57
N ASP A 172 -0.60 -17.67 2.13
CA ASP A 172 -0.49 -18.93 1.38
C ASP A 172 -1.77 -19.20 0.57
N GLU A 173 -2.93 -18.99 1.19
CA GLU A 173 -4.21 -19.17 0.51
C GLU A 173 -4.42 -18.16 -0.62
N LEU A 174 -4.06 -16.91 -0.41
CA LEU A 174 -4.13 -15.87 -1.44
C LEU A 174 -3.21 -16.20 -2.61
N ARG A 175 -2.00 -16.64 -2.33
CA ARG A 175 -1.04 -17.10 -3.33
C ARG A 175 -1.58 -18.30 -4.12
N ALA A 176 -2.10 -19.30 -3.44
CA ALA A 176 -2.69 -20.49 -4.08
C ALA A 176 -3.86 -20.15 -5.01
N ARG A 177 -4.58 -19.06 -4.72
CA ARG A 177 -5.67 -18.53 -5.56
C ARG A 177 -5.20 -17.55 -6.65
N GLY A 178 -3.91 -17.34 -6.82
CA GLY A 178 -3.35 -16.39 -7.78
C GLY A 178 -3.77 -14.93 -7.53
N GLN A 179 -3.98 -14.57 -6.25
CA GLN A 179 -4.42 -13.22 -5.90
C GLN A 179 -3.28 -12.22 -5.96
N TRP A 180 -3.64 -10.96 -6.14
CA TRP A 180 -2.68 -9.86 -6.13
C TRP A 180 -2.51 -9.34 -4.71
N ILE A 181 -1.25 -9.18 -4.30
CA ILE A 181 -0.88 -8.63 -3.00
C ILE A 181 -0.20 -7.29 -3.24
N HIS A 182 -0.66 -6.24 -2.58
CA HIS A 182 -0.04 -4.92 -2.66
C HIS A 182 0.60 -4.52 -1.34
N ILE A 183 1.81 -3.99 -1.39
CA ILE A 183 2.53 -3.51 -0.21
C ILE A 183 3.16 -2.15 -0.52
N PHE A 184 3.07 -1.25 0.46
CA PHE A 184 3.88 -0.04 0.50
C PHE A 184 5.16 -0.33 1.30
N PRO A 185 6.31 -0.56 0.65
CA PRO A 185 7.53 -0.98 1.36
C PRO A 185 8.10 0.09 2.29
N GLU A 186 7.71 1.34 2.11
CA GLU A 186 8.01 2.45 3.01
C GLU A 186 7.24 2.40 4.32
N SER A 187 6.26 1.48 4.46
CA SER A 187 5.52 1.19 5.69
C SER A 187 4.48 2.25 6.11
N CYS A 188 4.77 3.52 6.02
CA CYS A 188 3.86 4.61 6.35
C CYS A 188 3.90 5.70 5.29
N SER A 189 2.80 6.45 5.11
CA SER A 189 2.77 7.55 4.17
C SER A 189 3.41 8.79 4.77
N TRP A 190 4.22 9.48 3.94
CA TRP A 190 4.71 10.81 4.24
C TRP A 190 4.10 11.77 3.25
N LYS A 191 3.24 12.62 3.77
CA LYS A 191 2.36 13.46 2.97
C LYS A 191 3.16 14.39 2.05
N PHE A 192 2.97 14.23 0.74
CA PHE A 192 3.61 15.00 -0.32
C PHE A 192 5.15 14.88 -0.38
N TYR A 193 5.70 13.86 0.23
CA TYR A 193 7.13 13.64 0.23
C TYR A 193 7.52 12.80 -1.00
N ALA A 194 7.99 13.46 -2.04
CA ALA A 194 8.26 12.85 -3.33
C ALA A 194 9.51 11.92 -3.39
N PRO A 195 10.60 12.15 -2.62
CA PRO A 195 11.75 11.26 -2.66
C PRO A 195 11.43 9.86 -2.13
N LEU A 196 12.09 8.83 -2.69
CA LEU A 196 11.98 7.47 -2.18
C LEU A 196 12.61 7.36 -0.79
N ARG A 197 11.85 6.80 0.12
CA ARG A 197 12.35 6.44 1.45
C ARG A 197 12.90 5.01 1.45
N PRO A 198 13.72 4.65 2.43
CA PRO A 198 14.18 3.28 2.61
C PRO A 198 13.02 2.28 2.67
N PHE A 199 13.23 1.12 2.07
CA PHE A 199 12.25 0.05 2.02
C PHE A 199 12.47 -0.97 3.13
N LYS A 200 11.39 -1.43 3.75
CA LYS A 200 11.47 -2.56 4.68
C LYS A 200 11.72 -3.86 3.94
N LEU A 201 12.76 -4.59 4.35
CA LEU A 201 13.13 -5.89 3.78
C LEU A 201 12.01 -6.93 3.85
N GLY A 202 11.13 -6.84 4.84
CA GLY A 202 10.00 -7.76 5.00
C GLY A 202 9.11 -7.89 3.76
N THR A 203 8.97 -6.80 2.96
CA THR A 203 8.24 -6.84 1.70
C THR A 203 8.88 -7.80 0.70
N PHE A 204 10.18 -7.72 0.53
CA PHE A 204 10.91 -8.54 -0.45
C PHE A 204 11.08 -9.97 0.03
N ASN A 205 11.30 -10.17 1.33
CA ASN A 205 11.29 -11.50 1.95
C ASN A 205 9.95 -12.22 1.72
N MET A 206 8.84 -11.49 1.79
CA MET A 206 7.51 -12.04 1.50
C MET A 206 7.39 -12.42 0.02
N ALA A 207 7.86 -11.58 -0.91
CA ALA A 207 7.85 -11.91 -2.34
C ALA A 207 8.67 -13.17 -2.65
N CYS A 208 9.85 -13.29 -2.05
CA CYS A 208 10.69 -14.49 -2.17
C CYS A 208 10.01 -15.72 -1.57
N LYS A 209 9.49 -15.62 -0.33
CA LYS A 209 8.81 -16.71 0.38
C LYS A 209 7.67 -17.32 -0.44
N TYR A 210 6.88 -16.47 -1.08
CA TYR A 210 5.71 -16.89 -1.86
C TYR A 210 6.00 -17.05 -3.35
N ALA A 211 7.24 -16.87 -3.79
CA ALA A 211 7.66 -16.93 -5.19
C ALA A 211 6.77 -16.07 -6.10
N LEU A 212 6.50 -14.84 -5.69
CA LEU A 212 5.66 -13.89 -6.43
C LEU A 212 6.53 -12.96 -7.27
N PRO A 213 6.23 -12.79 -8.56
CA PRO A 213 6.83 -11.72 -9.34
C PRO A 213 6.43 -10.36 -8.78
N ILE A 214 7.32 -9.36 -8.89
CA ILE A 214 7.07 -8.01 -8.37
C ILE A 214 6.77 -7.08 -9.53
N ILE A 215 5.68 -6.29 -9.40
CA ILE A 215 5.38 -5.15 -10.24
C ILE A 215 5.57 -3.88 -9.42
N THR A 216 6.45 -3.00 -9.87
CA THR A 216 6.65 -1.70 -9.26
C THR A 216 5.68 -0.67 -9.83
N HIS A 217 5.04 0.08 -8.97
CA HIS A 217 4.30 1.28 -9.29
C HIS A 217 5.05 2.49 -8.72
N TRP A 218 4.91 3.61 -9.38
CA TRP A 218 5.43 4.87 -8.89
C TRP A 218 4.28 5.88 -8.86
N SER A 219 4.06 6.48 -7.70
CA SER A 219 3.11 7.57 -7.52
C SER A 219 3.86 8.88 -7.30
N TRP A 220 3.56 9.89 -8.08
CA TRP A 220 4.00 11.26 -7.86
C TRP A 220 2.80 12.20 -7.94
N SER A 221 2.82 13.26 -7.16
CA SER A 221 1.91 14.40 -7.29
C SER A 221 2.68 15.53 -7.97
N SER A 222 2.21 15.96 -9.12
CA SER A 222 2.63 17.23 -9.74
C SER A 222 1.92 18.39 -9.06
#